data_462dd231dd5be7c4c799fb8a70812ee0
#
_entry.id   462dd231dd5be7c4c799fb8a70812ee0
#
_cell.length_a   1.000
_cell.length_b   1.000
_cell.length_c   1.000
_cell.angle_alpha   90.00
_cell.angle_beta   90.00
_cell.angle_gamma   90.00
#
_symmetry.space_group_name_H-M   'P 1'
#
loop_
_entity.id
_entity.type
_entity.pdbx_description
1 polymer ?
#
loop_
_entity_poly.entity_id
_entity_poly.type
_entity_poly.pdbx_seq_one_letter_code
_entity_poly.pdbx_strand_id
1 'polypeptide(L)'
;LTAACRGTHLAHCAPQAVLTWYFECPLSTEPAFASVFSSCASRLGDLGTAPLANGQGLKSTCSKLLGIVLMLGVAVGCDGRSTKAKPASTIPTEFAVGRSAQGSGAHLPVPLPEQRRQAQANLGFAVELLRNTAEGKNAVVSGFSVSLELAMLSAGAQGDTATGLADAAQFVLPQSQIHDSFRHLSQVVQRTLRGNLSLANAIWIQQGLTPKHAFLDVLRTQYGAGVFPLDFEHDPGGAVATINGWTSRQTRGLIPMILQEGALKPETKIALTNALYINAAWSKPFDATRSMPLKFWLSDDASKLTPFMIDNEREVRALASPGLDILFLSTAGGQLETIFMVPKLESLLSFEKSLSAARITELLKQAVPMRALVELPRYTVESSTSLKAFLRERGASKMFDDRANFKGITDETDLCVDDIFHRALVRVRESGIEAAAATAAPMIIPISGGRPPPTVMRINRPFFFMIWEPNSETALFVGRVVDPSN
;
A
#
# COMPACT_ATOMS: atom_id res chain seq x y z
N LEU A 1 13.94 -27.79 -36.01
CA LEU A 1 13.36 -29.14 -36.24
C LEU A 1 11.86 -29.04 -36.08
N THR A 2 11.19 -29.21 -37.21
CA THR A 2 9.82 -29.39 -37.52
C THR A 2 9.05 -30.27 -36.53
N ALA A 3 7.86 -29.82 -36.09
CA ALA A 3 6.73 -30.68 -35.81
C ALA A 3 5.43 -29.93 -36.13
N ALA A 4 4.67 -30.54 -37.00
CA ALA A 4 3.46 -30.11 -37.63
C ALA A 4 2.28 -30.00 -36.64
N CYS A 5 1.50 -28.93 -36.75
CA CYS A 5 0.08 -28.94 -36.37
C CYS A 5 -0.77 -28.96 -37.64
N ARG A 6 -1.39 -30.12 -37.86
CA ARG A 6 -2.49 -30.26 -38.80
C ARG A 6 -3.80 -29.89 -38.10
N GLY A 7 -4.55 -28.99 -38.67
CA GLY A 7 -5.87 -29.21 -39.17
C GLY A 7 -7.06 -28.94 -38.26
N THR A 8 -7.91 -28.05 -38.82
CA THR A 8 -9.36 -27.97 -38.75
C THR A 8 -9.98 -27.35 -37.49
N HIS A 9 -10.37 -26.14 -37.63
CA HIS A 9 -11.68 -25.49 -37.45
C HIS A 9 -11.53 -23.95 -37.39
N LEU A 10 -11.42 -23.33 -38.55
CA LEU A 10 -11.75 -21.91 -38.74
C LEU A 10 -13.21 -21.84 -39.18
N ALA A 11 -14.09 -21.61 -38.22
CA ALA A 11 -15.42 -21.04 -38.54
C ALA A 11 -15.98 -20.42 -37.25
N HIS A 12 -16.41 -19.15 -37.39
CA HIS A 12 -17.14 -18.32 -36.44
C HIS A 12 -16.30 -17.56 -35.38
N CYS A 13 -15.51 -16.58 -35.85
CA CYS A 13 -15.34 -15.34 -35.12
C CYS A 13 -16.33 -14.31 -35.66
N ALA A 14 -17.37 -14.07 -34.91
CA ALA A 14 -18.41 -13.09 -35.26
C ALA A 14 -17.87 -11.66 -35.18
N PRO A 15 -18.37 -10.73 -36.03
CA PRO A 15 -17.92 -9.33 -36.06
C PRO A 15 -18.26 -8.51 -34.81
N GLN A 16 -18.95 -9.10 -33.82
CA GLN A 16 -19.38 -8.39 -32.61
C GLN A 16 -18.26 -8.15 -31.58
N ALA A 17 -17.21 -8.97 -31.56
CA ALA A 17 -16.11 -8.80 -30.61
C ALA A 17 -15.20 -7.60 -30.89
N VAL A 18 -15.16 -7.12 -32.14
CA VAL A 18 -14.36 -5.96 -32.54
C VAL A 18 -15.06 -4.64 -32.25
N LEU A 19 -16.39 -4.63 -32.22
CA LEU A 19 -17.16 -3.42 -31.91
C LEU A 19 -17.26 -3.13 -30.40
N THR A 20 -17.21 -4.15 -29.55
CA THR A 20 -17.24 -3.98 -28.09
C THR A 20 -15.94 -3.39 -27.54
N TRP A 21 -14.82 -3.67 -28.19
CA TRP A 21 -13.51 -3.11 -27.78
C TRP A 21 -13.36 -1.61 -28.06
N TYR A 22 -14.11 -1.06 -29.02
CA TYR A 22 -14.07 0.38 -29.37
C TYR A 22 -14.93 1.26 -28.45
N PHE A 23 -15.85 0.67 -27.67
CA PHE A 23 -16.75 1.43 -26.78
C PHE A 23 -16.27 1.51 -25.32
N GLU A 24 -15.27 0.73 -24.92
CA GLU A 24 -14.76 0.72 -23.55
C GLU A 24 -13.40 1.42 -23.36
N CYS A 25 -12.86 2.08 -24.39
CA CYS A 25 -11.63 2.86 -24.24
C CYS A 25 -12.00 4.30 -23.87
N PRO A 26 -11.74 4.79 -22.65
CA PRO A 26 -11.92 6.18 -22.33
C PRO A 26 -10.96 7.02 -23.15
N LEU A 27 -11.45 8.05 -23.81
CA LEU A 27 -10.67 9.04 -24.55
C LEU A 27 -9.59 9.63 -23.64
N SER A 28 -8.34 9.21 -23.84
CA SER A 28 -7.20 9.82 -23.20
C SER A 28 -6.95 11.18 -23.87
N THR A 29 -7.01 12.23 -23.08
CA THR A 29 -6.68 13.61 -23.48
C THR A 29 -5.16 13.77 -23.49
N GLU A 30 -4.46 13.19 -24.46
CA GLU A 30 -3.06 13.55 -24.71
C GLU A 30 -2.93 14.54 -25.87
N PRO A 31 -2.17 15.64 -25.69
CA PRO A 31 -2.06 16.71 -26.70
C PRO A 31 -1.38 16.29 -28.01
N ALA A 32 -0.73 15.13 -28.05
CA ALA A 32 -0.09 14.61 -29.26
C ALA A 32 -1.09 14.16 -30.36
N PHE A 33 -2.31 13.80 -30.02
CA PHE A 33 -3.34 13.40 -31.00
C PHE A 33 -4.05 14.58 -31.66
N ALA A 34 -4.14 15.71 -30.97
CA ALA A 34 -4.81 16.91 -31.51
C ALA A 34 -4.05 17.54 -32.68
N SER A 35 -2.70 17.43 -32.74
CA SER A 35 -1.89 18.01 -33.82
C SER A 35 -1.99 17.23 -35.14
N VAL A 36 -2.24 15.93 -35.10
CA VAL A 36 -2.37 15.08 -36.28
C VAL A 36 -3.73 15.31 -36.96
N PHE A 37 -4.77 15.52 -36.18
CA PHE A 37 -6.11 15.81 -36.71
C PHE A 37 -6.24 17.21 -37.32
N SER A 38 -5.55 18.20 -36.74
CA SER A 38 -5.53 19.57 -37.31
C SER A 38 -4.81 19.66 -38.63
N SER A 39 -3.75 18.86 -38.84
CA SER A 39 -2.99 18.82 -40.11
C SER A 39 -3.73 18.09 -41.24
N CYS A 40 -4.63 17.13 -40.92
CA CYS A 40 -5.48 16.48 -41.92
C CYS A 40 -6.67 17.33 -42.36
N ALA A 41 -7.25 18.12 -41.47
CA ALA A 41 -8.41 18.96 -41.80
C ALA A 41 -8.06 20.12 -42.73
N SER A 42 -6.86 20.66 -42.66
CA SER A 42 -6.39 21.77 -43.54
C SER A 42 -6.09 21.36 -44.97
N ARG A 43 -5.94 20.06 -45.28
CA ARG A 43 -5.71 19.56 -46.66
C ARG A 43 -6.96 19.05 -47.36
N LEU A 44 -8.10 19.01 -46.71
CA LEU A 44 -9.39 18.58 -47.25
C LEU A 44 -10.30 19.75 -47.64
N GLY A 45 -9.85 21.00 -47.49
CA GLY A 45 -10.62 22.22 -47.79
C GLY A 45 -10.84 22.55 -49.29
N ASP A 46 -10.22 21.84 -50.21
CA ASP A 46 -10.23 22.18 -51.66
C ASP A 46 -11.06 21.22 -52.54
N LEU A 47 -11.91 20.40 -52.00
CA LEU A 47 -12.83 19.56 -52.77
C LEU A 47 -14.28 20.06 -52.61
N GLY A 48 -14.73 20.71 -53.70
CA GLY A 48 -15.99 21.43 -53.83
C GLY A 48 -17.25 20.72 -53.29
N THR A 49 -18.11 21.53 -52.78
CA THR A 49 -19.44 21.18 -52.25
C THR A 49 -20.41 20.73 -53.36
N ALA A 50 -20.86 19.47 -53.30
CA ALA A 50 -22.05 19.03 -54.04
C ALA A 50 -23.05 18.46 -53.01
N PRO A 51 -24.39 18.72 -53.17
CA PRO A 51 -25.38 18.36 -52.16
C PRO A 51 -25.70 16.87 -52.14
N LEU A 52 -25.66 16.28 -50.96
CA LEU A 52 -26.00 14.89 -50.70
C LEU A 52 -27.50 14.70 -50.57
N ALA A 53 -28.12 13.99 -51.51
CA ALA A 53 -29.44 13.42 -51.40
C ALA A 53 -29.35 11.90 -51.29
N ASN A 54 -30.04 11.34 -50.31
CA ASN A 54 -30.37 9.93 -50.03
C ASN A 54 -29.30 8.99 -49.48
N GLY A 55 -29.66 8.38 -48.38
CA GLY A 55 -28.92 7.56 -47.40
C GLY A 55 -28.28 6.25 -47.85
N GLN A 56 -27.98 6.03 -49.13
CA GLN A 56 -27.27 4.83 -49.61
C GLN A 56 -25.81 5.07 -49.99
N GLY A 57 -25.35 6.32 -50.00
CA GLY A 57 -23.95 6.66 -50.38
C GLY A 57 -22.90 6.46 -49.28
N LEU A 58 -23.29 6.37 -48.01
CA LEU A 58 -22.33 6.37 -46.88
C LEU A 58 -21.53 5.06 -46.74
N LYS A 59 -22.08 3.92 -47.12
CA LYS A 59 -21.42 2.62 -46.99
C LYS A 59 -20.29 2.40 -48.04
N SER A 60 -20.43 2.99 -49.21
CA SER A 60 -19.40 2.87 -50.30
C SER A 60 -18.20 3.80 -50.05
N THR A 61 -18.40 4.94 -49.40
CA THR A 61 -17.35 5.93 -49.16
C THR A 61 -16.44 5.55 -48.00
N CYS A 62 -17.01 4.92 -46.95
CA CYS A 62 -16.20 4.37 -45.82
C CYS A 62 -15.27 3.21 -46.22
N SER A 63 -15.70 2.35 -47.15
CA SER A 63 -14.88 1.21 -47.61
C SER A 63 -13.71 1.69 -48.47
N LYS A 64 -13.85 2.79 -49.22
CA LYS A 64 -12.74 3.34 -50.04
C LYS A 64 -11.75 4.17 -49.23
N LEU A 65 -12.19 4.83 -48.13
CA LEU A 65 -11.31 5.55 -47.22
C LEU A 65 -10.47 4.60 -46.38
N LEU A 66 -11.01 3.45 -46.00
CA LEU A 66 -10.26 2.43 -45.24
C LEU A 66 -9.16 1.80 -46.10
N GLY A 67 -9.37 1.64 -47.43
CA GLY A 67 -8.37 1.13 -48.36
C GLY A 67 -7.21 2.12 -48.60
N ILE A 68 -7.47 3.43 -48.60
CA ILE A 68 -6.45 4.46 -48.80
C ILE A 68 -5.54 4.63 -47.57
N VAL A 69 -6.11 4.49 -46.35
CA VAL A 69 -5.31 4.55 -45.13
C VAL A 69 -4.39 3.33 -44.95
N LEU A 70 -4.80 2.15 -45.44
CA LEU A 70 -3.95 0.96 -45.45
C LEU A 70 -2.84 1.01 -46.54
N MET A 71 -3.08 1.68 -47.66
CA MET A 71 -2.07 1.77 -48.73
C MET A 71 -1.04 2.89 -48.52
N LEU A 72 -1.37 3.93 -47.75
CA LEU A 72 -0.42 5.00 -47.40
C LEU A 72 0.49 4.66 -46.20
N GLY A 73 0.17 3.62 -45.45
CA GLY A 73 0.99 3.14 -44.32
C GLY A 73 2.25 2.35 -44.73
N VAL A 74 2.41 2.02 -46.02
CA VAL A 74 3.52 1.20 -46.52
C VAL A 74 4.61 2.03 -47.26
N ALA A 75 4.40 3.33 -47.47
CA ALA A 75 5.31 4.18 -48.26
C ALA A 75 6.06 5.28 -47.46
N VAL A 76 6.01 5.24 -46.12
CA VAL A 76 6.93 6.06 -45.31
C VAL A 76 8.09 5.16 -44.90
N GLY A 77 9.16 5.27 -45.68
CA GLY A 77 10.45 4.61 -45.42
C GLY A 77 10.94 4.98 -44.04
N CYS A 78 11.18 3.97 -43.22
CA CYS A 78 11.87 4.10 -41.94
C CYS A 78 13.32 4.52 -42.21
N ASP A 79 13.61 5.81 -42.05
CA ASP A 79 14.99 6.21 -41.79
C ASP A 79 15.36 5.74 -40.40
N GLY A 80 16.26 4.76 -40.36
CA GLY A 80 16.66 4.03 -39.16
C GLY A 80 17.44 4.88 -38.18
N ARG A 81 16.74 5.52 -37.27
CA ARG A 81 17.25 5.71 -35.92
C ARG A 81 16.40 4.85 -34.98
N SER A 82 16.80 3.59 -34.86
CA SER A 82 16.41 2.70 -33.81
C SER A 82 16.86 3.33 -32.49
N THR A 83 15.98 4.10 -31.84
CA THR A 83 16.08 4.26 -30.42
C THR A 83 15.80 2.88 -29.83
N LYS A 84 16.87 2.12 -29.52
CA LYS A 84 16.77 0.89 -28.74
C LYS A 84 15.95 1.24 -27.51
N ALA A 85 14.72 0.75 -27.44
CA ALA A 85 13.99 0.72 -26.20
C ALA A 85 14.92 0.06 -25.16
N LYS A 86 15.27 0.81 -24.11
CA LYS A 86 16.07 0.27 -22.99
C LYS A 86 15.34 -1.00 -22.54
N PRO A 87 15.97 -2.18 -22.48
CA PRO A 87 15.29 -3.39 -22.07
C PRO A 87 14.66 -3.13 -20.69
N ALA A 88 13.43 -3.62 -20.48
CA ALA A 88 12.78 -3.57 -19.18
C ALA A 88 13.79 -4.04 -18.15
N SER A 89 14.06 -3.24 -17.11
CA SER A 89 15.10 -3.50 -16.13
C SER A 89 14.87 -4.91 -15.55
N THR A 90 15.77 -5.82 -15.88
CA THR A 90 15.77 -7.18 -15.30
C THR A 90 16.02 -7.01 -13.81
N ILE A 91 15.18 -7.65 -12.97
CA ILE A 91 15.43 -7.69 -11.53
C ILE A 91 16.81 -8.30 -11.33
N PRO A 92 17.71 -7.65 -10.56
CA PRO A 92 19.00 -8.24 -10.23
C PRO A 92 18.79 -9.60 -9.58
N THR A 93 19.69 -10.54 -9.84
CA THR A 93 19.69 -11.82 -9.16
C THR A 93 19.92 -11.56 -7.68
N GLU A 94 18.98 -11.98 -6.85
CA GLU A 94 19.13 -11.96 -5.40
C GLU A 94 20.41 -12.70 -4.99
N PHE A 95 21.19 -12.14 -4.06
CA PHE A 95 22.24 -12.93 -3.42
C PHE A 95 21.57 -14.17 -2.85
N ALA A 96 22.07 -15.37 -3.22
CA ALA A 96 21.40 -16.66 -3.04
C ALA A 96 20.88 -16.86 -1.61
N VAL A 97 19.69 -16.37 -1.36
CA VAL A 97 18.90 -16.52 -0.16
C VAL A 97 17.88 -17.60 -0.50
N GLY A 98 18.18 -18.84 -0.12
CA GLY A 98 17.27 -19.98 -0.37
C GLY A 98 15.91 -19.70 0.28
N ARG A 99 14.81 -19.93 -0.46
CA ARG A 99 13.44 -19.80 0.09
C ARG A 99 13.31 -20.66 1.33
N SER A 100 12.96 -20.06 2.47
CA SER A 100 12.59 -20.83 3.65
C SER A 100 11.32 -21.62 3.34
N ALA A 101 11.34 -22.94 3.63
CA ALA A 101 10.18 -23.79 3.48
C ALA A 101 9.04 -23.25 4.37
N GLN A 102 7.90 -22.94 3.74
CA GLN A 102 6.69 -22.58 4.46
C GLN A 102 6.24 -23.81 5.25
N GLY A 103 6.38 -23.75 6.58
CA GLY A 103 5.96 -24.82 7.48
C GLY A 103 4.43 -25.05 7.38
N SER A 104 4.07 -26.28 7.10
CA SER A 104 2.68 -26.74 7.02
C SER A 104 2.00 -26.77 8.39
N GLY A 105 0.83 -26.13 8.52
CA GLY A 105 -0.31 -26.65 9.27
C GLY A 105 -0.29 -26.68 10.80
N ALA A 106 0.63 -26.01 11.51
CA ALA A 106 0.60 -25.96 12.97
C ALA A 106 -0.29 -24.82 13.50
N HIS A 107 -0.96 -25.02 14.64
CA HIS A 107 -1.65 -23.97 15.42
C HIS A 107 -0.81 -22.71 15.48
N LEU A 108 -1.48 -21.55 15.38
CA LEU A 108 -0.80 -20.25 15.58
C LEU A 108 -0.17 -20.25 16.99
N PRO A 109 1.15 -20.10 17.10
CA PRO A 109 1.77 -20.05 18.42
C PRO A 109 1.27 -18.79 19.15
N VAL A 110 0.86 -18.94 20.39
CA VAL A 110 0.49 -17.80 21.26
C VAL A 110 1.75 -16.96 21.46
N PRO A 111 1.72 -15.64 21.24
CA PRO A 111 2.86 -14.78 21.46
C PRO A 111 3.35 -14.85 22.91
N LEU A 112 4.65 -15.01 23.11
CA LEU A 112 5.28 -14.96 24.41
C LEU A 112 5.19 -13.54 24.99
N PRO A 113 5.27 -13.36 26.31
CA PRO A 113 5.22 -12.04 26.94
C PRO A 113 6.20 -11.03 26.36
N GLU A 114 7.41 -11.48 25.97
CA GLU A 114 8.46 -10.66 25.33
C GLU A 114 7.99 -10.14 23.97
N GLN A 115 7.34 -10.97 23.17
CA GLN A 115 6.84 -10.59 21.85
C GLN A 115 5.69 -9.58 21.95
N ARG A 116 4.83 -9.73 22.96
CA ARG A 116 3.78 -8.74 23.25
C ARG A 116 4.38 -7.40 23.68
N ARG A 117 5.45 -7.41 24.52
CA ARG A 117 6.17 -6.18 24.87
C ARG A 117 6.74 -5.49 23.63
N GLN A 118 7.33 -6.26 22.68
CA GLN A 118 7.82 -5.68 21.44
C GLN A 118 6.68 -5.18 20.56
N ALA A 119 5.55 -5.87 20.46
CA ALA A 119 4.36 -5.38 19.74
C ALA A 119 3.82 -4.06 20.33
N GLN A 120 3.83 -3.93 21.65
CA GLN A 120 3.45 -2.67 22.34
C GLN A 120 4.47 -1.55 22.06
N ALA A 121 5.76 -1.84 22.03
CA ALA A 121 6.79 -0.88 21.66
C ALA A 121 6.63 -0.43 20.20
N ASN A 122 6.36 -1.37 19.28
CA ASN A 122 6.08 -1.07 17.88
C ASN A 122 4.83 -0.17 17.72
N LEU A 123 3.79 -0.34 18.55
CA LEU A 123 2.63 0.55 18.58
C LEU A 123 3.02 1.96 19.05
N GLY A 124 3.84 2.07 20.09
CA GLY A 124 4.39 3.36 20.55
C GLY A 124 5.16 4.07 19.46
N PHE A 125 6.08 3.35 18.82
CA PHE A 125 6.87 3.83 17.68
C PHE A 125 5.95 4.29 16.53
N ALA A 126 4.91 3.52 16.20
CA ALA A 126 3.97 3.86 15.13
C ALA A 126 3.21 5.17 15.41
N VAL A 127 2.77 5.39 16.66
CA VAL A 127 2.08 6.63 17.07
C VAL A 127 3.02 7.83 16.96
N GLU A 128 4.26 7.69 17.37
CA GLU A 128 5.26 8.75 17.26
C GLU A 128 5.64 9.03 15.81
N LEU A 129 5.75 8.00 14.98
CA LEU A 129 5.98 8.15 13.55
C LEU A 129 4.82 8.88 12.87
N LEU A 130 3.55 8.56 13.25
CA LEU A 130 2.38 9.26 12.74
C LEU A 130 2.41 10.75 13.10
N ARG A 131 2.78 11.09 14.34
CA ARG A 131 2.93 12.49 14.78
C ARG A 131 3.99 13.26 14.00
N ASN A 132 5.03 12.56 13.51
CA ASN A 132 6.08 13.17 12.69
C ASN A 132 5.62 13.47 11.25
N THR A 133 4.44 13.03 10.83
CA THR A 133 3.85 13.40 9.54
C THR A 133 3.23 14.80 9.61
N ALA A 134 2.99 15.42 8.44
CA ALA A 134 2.45 16.77 8.37
C ALA A 134 1.12 16.92 9.16
N GLU A 135 1.11 17.83 10.14
CA GLU A 135 -0.08 18.14 10.94
C GLU A 135 -1.26 18.60 10.07
N GLY A 136 -2.48 18.30 10.52
CA GLY A 136 -3.71 18.75 9.84
C GLY A 136 -3.98 18.10 8.49
N LYS A 137 -3.22 17.08 8.10
CA LYS A 137 -3.43 16.31 6.87
C LYS A 137 -3.76 14.86 7.18
N ASN A 138 -4.45 14.20 6.26
CA ASN A 138 -4.58 12.75 6.30
C ASN A 138 -3.21 12.11 6.31
N ALA A 139 -3.02 11.08 7.14
CA ALA A 139 -1.77 10.36 7.19
C ALA A 139 -1.99 8.91 7.62
N VAL A 140 -1.14 8.02 7.14
CA VAL A 140 -1.09 6.62 7.54
C VAL A 140 0.35 6.13 7.56
N VAL A 141 0.72 5.37 8.57
CA VAL A 141 2.04 4.75 8.69
C VAL A 141 1.90 3.30 9.16
N SER A 142 2.88 2.48 8.82
CA SER A 142 3.03 1.14 9.38
C SER A 142 4.27 1.06 10.25
N GLY A 143 4.11 1.32 11.54
CA GLY A 143 5.21 1.20 12.49
C GLY A 143 5.78 -0.21 12.56
N PHE A 144 4.91 -1.25 12.48
CA PHE A 144 5.34 -2.65 12.43
C PHE A 144 6.30 -2.91 11.26
N SER A 145 5.93 -2.43 10.08
CA SER A 145 6.70 -2.62 8.84
C SER A 145 8.07 -1.91 8.92
N VAL A 146 8.08 -0.65 9.39
CA VAL A 146 9.33 0.11 9.60
C VAL A 146 10.19 -0.53 10.69
N SER A 147 9.62 -0.94 11.83
CA SER A 147 10.37 -1.62 12.88
C SER A 147 10.98 -2.94 12.39
N LEU A 148 10.27 -3.68 11.54
CA LEU A 148 10.78 -4.90 10.91
C LEU A 148 12.01 -4.61 10.03
N GLU A 149 11.97 -3.55 9.24
CA GLU A 149 13.07 -3.11 8.36
C GLU A 149 14.28 -2.66 9.18
N LEU A 150 14.06 -1.89 10.26
CA LEU A 150 15.11 -1.49 11.18
C LEU A 150 15.73 -2.71 11.91
N ALA A 151 14.91 -3.70 12.24
CA ALA A 151 15.40 -4.95 12.83
C ALA A 151 16.25 -5.76 11.83
N MET A 152 15.92 -5.78 10.55
CA MET A 152 16.77 -6.36 9.50
C MET A 152 18.13 -5.65 9.42
N LEU A 153 18.11 -4.33 9.43
CA LEU A 153 19.33 -3.52 9.37
C LEU A 153 20.21 -3.71 10.63
N SER A 154 19.56 -3.90 11.79
CA SER A 154 20.27 -4.13 13.07
C SER A 154 21.14 -5.40 13.06
N ALA A 155 20.83 -6.39 12.22
CA ALA A 155 21.63 -7.59 12.05
C ALA A 155 23.06 -7.30 11.55
N GLY A 156 23.26 -6.18 10.87
CA GLY A 156 24.56 -5.72 10.37
C GLY A 156 25.20 -4.60 11.18
N ALA A 157 24.45 -3.98 12.09
CA ALA A 157 24.92 -2.86 12.91
C ALA A 157 25.74 -3.33 14.11
N GLN A 158 26.77 -2.55 14.50
CA GLN A 158 27.63 -2.83 15.65
C GLN A 158 27.86 -1.59 16.50
N GLY A 159 28.23 -1.80 17.77
CA GLY A 159 28.59 -0.72 18.70
C GLY A 159 27.49 0.34 18.83
N ASP A 160 27.90 1.60 18.82
CA ASP A 160 26.98 2.75 18.98
C ASP A 160 25.93 2.86 17.87
N THR A 161 26.21 2.36 16.65
CA THR A 161 25.24 2.32 15.56
C THR A 161 24.11 1.35 15.89
N ALA A 162 24.44 0.17 16.43
CA ALA A 162 23.44 -0.81 16.87
C ALA A 162 22.59 -0.26 18.03
N THR A 163 23.24 0.37 19.02
CA THR A 163 22.55 0.96 20.18
C THR A 163 21.61 2.08 19.75
N GLY A 164 22.11 3.06 18.97
CA GLY A 164 21.28 4.17 18.50
C GLY A 164 20.12 3.75 17.61
N LEU A 165 20.31 2.71 16.80
CA LEU A 165 19.24 2.12 15.99
C LEU A 165 18.18 1.46 16.88
N ALA A 166 18.60 0.66 17.88
CA ALA A 166 17.69 -0.01 18.79
C ALA A 166 16.85 1.00 19.61
N ASP A 167 17.49 2.05 20.11
CA ASP A 167 16.83 3.12 20.85
C ASP A 167 15.82 3.87 19.99
N ALA A 168 16.21 4.26 18.76
CA ALA A 168 15.36 4.97 17.84
C ALA A 168 14.15 4.14 17.39
N ALA A 169 14.33 2.83 17.22
CA ALA A 169 13.28 1.87 16.85
C ALA A 169 12.45 1.39 18.06
N GLN A 170 12.77 1.81 19.28
CA GLN A 170 12.14 1.36 20.53
C GLN A 170 12.21 -0.18 20.70
N PHE A 171 13.34 -0.80 20.39
CA PHE A 171 13.52 -2.21 20.63
C PHE A 171 13.69 -2.48 22.13
N VAL A 172 12.76 -3.24 22.70
CA VAL A 172 12.73 -3.56 24.14
C VAL A 172 13.37 -4.91 24.45
N LEU A 173 13.84 -5.61 23.42
CA LEU A 173 14.51 -6.90 23.52
C LEU A 173 15.98 -6.77 23.12
N PRO A 174 16.88 -7.56 23.70
CA PRO A 174 18.26 -7.65 23.23
C PRO A 174 18.34 -8.05 21.76
N GLN A 175 19.39 -7.61 21.06
CA GLN A 175 19.61 -7.94 19.64
C GLN A 175 19.52 -9.45 19.36
N SER A 176 20.01 -10.30 20.25
CA SER A 176 19.93 -11.76 20.13
C SER A 176 18.48 -12.32 20.12
N GLN A 177 17.51 -11.57 20.64
CA GLN A 177 16.10 -11.98 20.72
C GLN A 177 15.19 -11.21 19.78
N ILE A 178 15.63 -10.04 19.31
CA ILE A 178 14.80 -9.16 18.48
C ILE A 178 14.43 -9.82 17.15
N HIS A 179 15.38 -10.50 16.51
CA HIS A 179 15.16 -11.18 15.24
C HIS A 179 14.14 -12.32 15.35
N ASP A 180 14.23 -13.15 16.40
CA ASP A 180 13.28 -14.22 16.68
C ASP A 180 11.87 -13.65 16.98
N SER A 181 11.80 -12.53 17.72
CA SER A 181 10.54 -11.86 18.00
C SER A 181 9.86 -11.36 16.73
N PHE A 182 10.58 -10.67 15.85
CA PHE A 182 10.03 -10.21 14.58
C PHE A 182 9.66 -11.33 13.61
N ARG A 183 10.46 -12.41 13.57
CA ARG A 183 10.11 -13.62 12.83
C ARG A 183 8.76 -14.16 13.29
N HIS A 184 8.59 -14.30 14.60
CA HIS A 184 7.33 -14.81 15.16
C HIS A 184 6.13 -13.89 14.85
N LEU A 185 6.25 -12.59 15.12
CA LEU A 185 5.19 -11.61 14.82
C LEU A 185 4.83 -11.64 13.33
N SER A 186 5.82 -11.63 12.45
CA SER A 186 5.60 -11.70 11.00
C SER A 186 4.91 -13.00 10.58
N GLN A 187 5.28 -14.14 11.17
CA GLN A 187 4.64 -15.42 10.88
C GLN A 187 3.17 -15.45 11.36
N VAL A 188 2.86 -14.91 12.53
CA VAL A 188 1.48 -14.80 13.01
C VAL A 188 0.67 -13.95 12.03
N VAL A 189 1.14 -12.76 11.70
CA VAL A 189 0.46 -11.84 10.77
C VAL A 189 0.27 -12.47 9.37
N GLN A 190 1.31 -13.08 8.80
CA GLN A 190 1.22 -13.72 7.48
C GLN A 190 0.25 -14.92 7.47
N ARG A 191 0.26 -15.75 8.50
CA ARG A 191 -0.65 -16.91 8.62
C ARG A 191 -2.10 -16.47 8.84
N THR A 192 -2.32 -15.45 9.67
CA THR A 192 -3.64 -14.86 9.90
C THR A 192 -4.23 -14.36 8.58
N LEU A 193 -3.47 -13.64 7.78
CA LEU A 193 -3.97 -12.98 6.57
C LEU A 193 -3.96 -13.85 5.29
N ARG A 194 -3.38 -15.04 5.31
CA ARG A 194 -3.45 -16.08 4.25
C ARG A 194 -3.41 -15.55 2.82
N GLY A 195 -2.41 -14.73 2.49
CA GLY A 195 -2.24 -14.16 1.13
C GLY A 195 -3.00 -12.86 0.88
N ASN A 196 -3.71 -12.34 1.87
CA ASN A 196 -4.31 -11.00 1.85
C ASN A 196 -3.34 -9.90 2.35
N LEU A 197 -2.12 -10.29 2.70
CA LEU A 197 -1.02 -9.43 3.08
C LEU A 197 0.09 -9.57 2.04
N SER A 198 0.60 -8.45 1.57
CA SER A 198 1.89 -8.38 0.90
C SER A 198 2.83 -7.54 1.74
N LEU A 199 3.90 -8.16 2.20
CA LEU A 199 4.98 -7.53 2.93
C LEU A 199 6.20 -7.54 2.02
N ALA A 200 6.60 -6.38 1.54
CA ALA A 200 7.67 -6.22 0.56
C ALA A 200 8.85 -5.49 1.22
N ASN A 201 9.74 -6.26 1.83
CA ASN A 201 10.95 -5.76 2.46
C ASN A 201 12.17 -6.18 1.65
N ALA A 202 13.01 -5.23 1.28
CA ALA A 202 14.24 -5.50 0.58
C ALA A 202 15.36 -4.55 1.02
N ILE A 203 16.57 -5.10 1.06
CA ILE A 203 17.80 -4.33 1.19
C ILE A 203 18.48 -4.32 -0.17
N TRP A 204 18.78 -3.13 -0.64
CA TRP A 204 19.50 -2.87 -1.89
C TRP A 204 20.89 -2.40 -1.55
N ILE A 205 21.91 -3.03 -2.15
CA ILE A 205 23.32 -2.75 -1.84
C ILE A 205 24.06 -2.43 -3.14
N GLN A 206 25.05 -1.52 -3.06
CA GLN A 206 25.87 -1.18 -4.22
C GLN A 206 26.46 -2.44 -4.86
N GLN A 207 26.34 -2.53 -6.16
CA GLN A 207 26.92 -3.61 -6.95
C GLN A 207 28.45 -3.71 -6.72
N GLY A 208 28.96 -4.94 -6.60
CA GLY A 208 30.37 -5.19 -6.30
C GLY A 208 30.68 -5.39 -4.83
N LEU A 209 29.78 -4.99 -3.89
CA LEU A 209 29.96 -5.30 -2.47
C LEU A 209 29.51 -6.72 -2.17
N THR A 210 30.25 -7.40 -1.29
CA THR A 210 29.96 -8.77 -0.85
C THR A 210 29.46 -8.77 0.59
N PRO A 211 28.15 -9.00 0.82
CA PRO A 211 27.63 -9.13 2.18
C PRO A 211 28.11 -10.40 2.85
N LYS A 212 28.35 -10.34 4.16
CA LYS A 212 28.75 -11.48 4.98
C LYS A 212 27.65 -12.55 5.02
N HIS A 213 28.06 -13.82 4.95
CA HIS A 213 27.12 -14.95 5.04
C HIS A 213 26.25 -14.90 6.29
N ALA A 214 26.83 -14.56 7.45
CA ALA A 214 26.08 -14.44 8.70
C ALA A 214 24.93 -13.42 8.63
N PHE A 215 25.16 -12.28 7.97
CA PHE A 215 24.12 -11.28 7.74
C PHE A 215 23.01 -11.81 6.82
N LEU A 216 23.38 -12.39 5.68
CA LEU A 216 22.44 -13.01 4.73
C LEU A 216 21.63 -14.13 5.38
N ASP A 217 22.24 -14.94 6.24
CA ASP A 217 21.55 -16.03 6.96
C ASP A 217 20.49 -15.49 7.93
N VAL A 218 20.77 -14.42 8.67
CA VAL A 218 19.77 -13.78 9.54
C VAL A 218 18.60 -13.26 8.70
N LEU A 219 18.86 -12.54 7.62
CA LEU A 219 17.79 -12.01 6.76
C LEU A 219 16.92 -13.12 6.17
N ARG A 220 17.54 -14.19 5.71
CA ARG A 220 16.85 -15.35 5.18
C ARG A 220 16.00 -16.08 6.21
N THR A 221 16.60 -16.42 7.35
CA THR A 221 15.97 -17.32 8.33
C THR A 221 14.96 -16.62 9.21
N GLN A 222 15.19 -15.35 9.52
CA GLN A 222 14.34 -14.57 10.42
C GLN A 222 13.29 -13.74 9.69
N TYR A 223 13.58 -13.27 8.47
CA TYR A 223 12.72 -12.30 7.78
C TYR A 223 12.20 -12.78 6.43
N GLY A 224 12.82 -13.78 5.81
CA GLY A 224 12.51 -14.16 4.42
C GLY A 224 12.75 -13.03 3.44
N ALA A 225 13.63 -12.09 3.80
CA ALA A 225 13.89 -10.89 3.01
C ALA A 225 15.06 -11.09 2.06
N GLY A 226 15.00 -10.42 0.90
CA GLY A 226 16.05 -10.45 -0.12
C GLY A 226 17.06 -9.31 0.05
N VAL A 227 18.30 -9.59 -0.36
CA VAL A 227 19.34 -8.58 -0.56
C VAL A 227 19.69 -8.57 -2.04
N PHE A 228 19.60 -7.39 -2.67
CA PHE A 228 19.75 -7.24 -4.11
C PHE A 228 20.86 -6.26 -4.44
N PRO A 229 21.82 -6.63 -5.32
CA PRO A 229 22.83 -5.70 -5.81
C PRO A 229 22.22 -4.74 -6.84
N LEU A 230 22.55 -3.45 -6.75
CA LEU A 230 22.18 -2.42 -7.72
C LEU A 230 23.36 -1.47 -7.98
N ASP A 231 23.46 -0.98 -9.20
CA ASP A 231 24.47 0.01 -9.55
C ASP A 231 23.94 1.41 -9.24
N PHE A 232 24.17 1.86 -8.02
CA PHE A 232 23.84 3.24 -7.63
C PHE A 232 24.84 4.24 -8.19
N GLU A 233 26.11 3.83 -8.33
CA GLU A 233 27.21 4.70 -8.71
C GLU A 233 27.10 5.20 -10.16
N HIS A 234 26.77 4.30 -11.09
CA HIS A 234 26.76 4.64 -12.52
C HIS A 234 25.34 4.78 -13.10
N ASP A 235 24.31 4.16 -12.48
CA ASP A 235 22.91 4.25 -12.95
C ASP A 235 21.91 4.40 -11.79
N PRO A 236 21.99 5.48 -10.98
CA PRO A 236 21.04 5.69 -9.87
C PRO A 236 19.58 5.80 -10.36
N GLY A 237 19.34 6.32 -11.56
CA GLY A 237 18.01 6.39 -12.16
C GLY A 237 17.45 5.01 -12.51
N GLY A 238 18.27 4.12 -13.07
CA GLY A 238 17.91 2.73 -13.32
C GLY A 238 17.68 1.95 -12.03
N ALA A 239 18.44 2.26 -10.97
CA ALA A 239 18.23 1.69 -9.65
C ALA A 239 16.85 2.08 -9.08
N VAL A 240 16.46 3.37 -9.13
CA VAL A 240 15.13 3.85 -8.76
C VAL A 240 14.03 3.11 -9.54
N ALA A 241 14.17 3.00 -10.87
CA ALA A 241 13.19 2.29 -11.71
C ALA A 241 13.07 0.81 -11.33
N THR A 242 14.19 0.14 -11.02
CA THR A 242 14.25 -1.25 -10.63
C THR A 242 13.54 -1.48 -9.29
N ILE A 243 13.82 -0.65 -8.29
CA ILE A 243 13.20 -0.69 -6.96
C ILE A 243 11.69 -0.46 -7.08
N ASN A 244 11.27 0.59 -7.80
CA ASN A 244 9.85 0.87 -8.01
C ASN A 244 9.13 -0.29 -8.73
N GLY A 245 9.74 -0.84 -9.78
CA GLY A 245 9.19 -1.98 -10.49
C GLY A 245 9.08 -3.23 -9.61
N TRP A 246 10.04 -3.49 -8.73
CA TRP A 246 9.99 -4.58 -7.76
C TRP A 246 8.87 -4.35 -6.73
N THR A 247 8.80 -3.16 -6.12
CA THR A 247 7.75 -2.80 -5.14
C THR A 247 6.35 -2.92 -5.76
N SER A 248 6.17 -2.43 -6.98
CA SER A 248 4.91 -2.56 -7.71
C SER A 248 4.48 -4.02 -7.86
N ARG A 249 5.38 -4.91 -8.25
CA ARG A 249 5.07 -6.35 -8.36
C ARG A 249 4.73 -6.97 -7.03
N GLN A 250 5.47 -6.66 -5.96
CA GLN A 250 5.20 -7.18 -4.61
C GLN A 250 3.86 -6.69 -4.05
N THR A 251 3.44 -5.49 -4.42
CA THR A 251 2.18 -4.87 -3.97
C THR A 251 1.04 -4.97 -5.00
N ARG A 252 1.15 -5.87 -6.00
CA ARG A 252 0.14 -6.10 -7.04
C ARG A 252 -0.24 -4.82 -7.81
N GLY A 253 0.71 -3.93 -8.04
CA GLY A 253 0.51 -2.67 -8.75
C GLY A 253 -0.05 -1.52 -7.90
N LEU A 254 -0.34 -1.75 -6.62
CA LEU A 254 -1.00 -0.75 -5.77
C LEU A 254 -0.04 0.31 -5.23
N ILE A 255 1.25 -0.04 -5.09
CA ILE A 255 2.32 0.91 -4.81
C ILE A 255 3.26 0.91 -6.02
N PRO A 256 2.93 1.64 -7.08
CA PRO A 256 3.71 1.63 -8.31
C PRO A 256 5.05 2.36 -8.17
N MET A 257 5.18 3.24 -7.18
CA MET A 257 6.37 4.05 -6.96
C MET A 257 6.59 4.27 -5.45
N ILE A 258 7.72 3.81 -4.93
CA ILE A 258 8.15 4.06 -3.54
C ILE A 258 9.23 5.14 -3.48
N LEU A 259 10.06 5.24 -4.51
CA LEU A 259 11.13 6.22 -4.66
C LEU A 259 10.77 7.21 -5.76
N GLN A 260 10.98 8.50 -5.48
CA GLN A 260 10.91 9.56 -6.48
C GLN A 260 12.21 9.61 -7.31
N GLU A 261 12.16 10.24 -8.47
CA GLU A 261 13.35 10.53 -9.26
C GLU A 261 14.34 11.36 -8.43
N GLY A 262 15.63 10.99 -8.47
CA GLY A 262 16.68 11.63 -7.67
C GLY A 262 16.73 11.23 -6.20
N ALA A 263 15.90 10.29 -5.75
CA ALA A 263 15.96 9.77 -4.37
C ALA A 263 17.25 9.01 -4.04
N LEU A 264 17.87 8.40 -5.05
CA LEU A 264 19.16 7.73 -4.93
C LEU A 264 20.24 8.55 -5.62
N LYS A 265 21.45 8.52 -5.06
CA LYS A 265 22.61 9.25 -5.55
C LYS A 265 23.74 8.29 -5.88
N PRO A 266 24.77 8.71 -6.68
CA PRO A 266 25.94 7.90 -6.94
C PRO A 266 26.68 7.43 -5.68
N GLU A 267 26.64 8.21 -4.61
CA GLU A 267 27.29 7.90 -3.33
C GLU A 267 26.49 6.90 -2.48
N THR A 268 25.23 6.61 -2.85
CA THR A 268 24.39 5.65 -2.12
C THR A 268 25.05 4.28 -2.13
N LYS A 269 25.23 3.66 -0.96
CA LYS A 269 25.78 2.31 -0.83
C LYS A 269 24.72 1.30 -0.34
N ILE A 270 23.73 1.76 0.43
CA ILE A 270 22.61 0.95 0.90
C ILE A 270 21.33 1.79 0.80
N ALA A 271 20.28 1.18 0.25
CA ALA A 271 18.91 1.69 0.30
C ALA A 271 17.99 0.60 0.87
N LEU A 272 17.02 1.01 1.66
CA LEU A 272 16.02 0.13 2.22
C LEU A 272 14.65 0.52 1.68
N THR A 273 13.84 -0.49 1.38
CA THR A 273 12.47 -0.28 0.92
C THR A 273 11.52 -1.21 1.63
N ASN A 274 10.46 -0.61 2.11
CA ASN A 274 9.41 -1.28 2.85
C ASN A 274 8.04 -0.87 2.32
N ALA A 275 7.26 -1.84 1.90
CA ALA A 275 5.89 -1.63 1.50
C ALA A 275 5.00 -2.70 2.13
N LEU A 276 3.92 -2.27 2.76
CA LEU A 276 2.90 -3.11 3.33
C LEU A 276 1.56 -2.86 2.64
N TYR A 277 0.94 -3.93 2.16
CA TYR A 277 -0.39 -3.90 1.56
C TYR A 277 -1.30 -4.93 2.22
N ILE A 278 -2.55 -4.54 2.50
CA ILE A 278 -3.59 -5.41 3.05
C ILE A 278 -4.81 -5.36 2.15
N ASN A 279 -5.38 -6.56 1.88
CA ASN A 279 -6.67 -6.73 1.22
C ASN A 279 -7.54 -7.63 2.10
N ALA A 280 -8.50 -7.05 2.82
CA ALA A 280 -9.33 -7.81 3.77
C ALA A 280 -10.78 -7.37 3.69
N ALA A 281 -11.67 -8.30 3.33
CA ALA A 281 -13.11 -8.05 3.32
C ALA A 281 -13.65 -7.89 4.74
N TRP A 282 -14.67 -7.04 4.94
CA TRP A 282 -15.39 -6.98 6.21
C TRP A 282 -16.08 -8.32 6.51
N SER A 283 -16.18 -8.68 7.77
CA SER A 283 -16.99 -9.84 8.22
C SER A 283 -18.46 -9.72 7.78
N LYS A 284 -18.96 -8.50 7.74
CA LYS A 284 -20.25 -8.11 7.17
C LYS A 284 -19.99 -6.90 6.27
N PRO A 285 -19.95 -7.03 4.93
CA PRO A 285 -19.84 -5.89 4.03
C PRO A 285 -20.98 -4.89 4.22
N PHE A 286 -20.72 -3.62 3.90
CA PHE A 286 -21.78 -2.62 3.81
C PHE A 286 -22.55 -2.79 2.50
N ASP A 287 -23.85 -2.51 2.54
CA ASP A 287 -24.68 -2.47 1.34
C ASP A 287 -24.43 -1.18 0.56
N ALA A 288 -23.82 -1.30 -0.62
CA ALA A 288 -23.47 -0.16 -1.46
C ALA A 288 -24.71 0.66 -1.89
N THR A 289 -25.90 0.06 -1.95
CA THR A 289 -27.15 0.76 -2.30
C THR A 289 -27.64 1.70 -1.19
N ARG A 290 -27.13 1.51 0.03
CA ARG A 290 -27.43 2.36 1.18
C ARG A 290 -26.37 3.44 1.42
N SER A 291 -25.28 3.42 0.67
CA SER A 291 -24.26 4.47 0.74
C SER A 291 -24.83 5.76 0.19
N MET A 292 -24.67 6.85 0.93
CA MET A 292 -25.20 8.16 0.55
C MET A 292 -24.29 9.29 1.04
N PRO A 293 -24.33 10.47 0.39
CA PRO A 293 -23.60 11.63 0.86
C PRO A 293 -24.17 12.14 2.21
N LEU A 294 -23.32 12.20 3.23
CA LEU A 294 -23.61 12.83 4.52
C LEU A 294 -22.56 13.90 4.83
N LYS A 295 -22.87 14.78 5.80
CA LYS A 295 -21.92 15.80 6.26
C LYS A 295 -20.81 15.16 7.07
N PHE A 296 -19.56 15.41 6.66
CA PHE A 296 -18.36 15.20 7.46
C PHE A 296 -17.88 16.59 7.95
N TRP A 297 -17.79 16.77 9.23
CA TRP A 297 -17.41 18.02 9.87
C TRP A 297 -15.89 18.12 9.97
N LEU A 298 -15.29 19.05 9.23
CA LEU A 298 -13.85 19.32 9.28
C LEU A 298 -13.47 20.13 10.53
N SER A 299 -14.42 20.98 10.97
CA SER A 299 -14.40 21.77 12.21
C SER A 299 -15.83 21.99 12.65
N ASP A 300 -16.04 22.74 13.74
CA ASP A 300 -17.39 23.05 14.23
C ASP A 300 -18.21 23.86 13.21
N ASP A 301 -17.55 24.68 12.38
CA ASP A 301 -18.19 25.57 11.41
C ASP A 301 -18.08 25.10 9.95
N ALA A 302 -17.27 24.10 9.65
CA ALA A 302 -16.99 23.65 8.29
C ALA A 302 -17.34 22.17 8.09
N SER A 303 -18.10 21.86 7.06
CA SER A 303 -18.44 20.48 6.67
C SER A 303 -18.38 20.28 5.17
N LYS A 304 -18.16 19.03 4.75
CA LYS A 304 -18.25 18.58 3.36
C LYS A 304 -19.22 17.41 3.24
N LEU A 305 -19.93 17.35 2.12
CA LEU A 305 -20.68 16.14 1.75
C LEU A 305 -19.69 15.07 1.27
N THR A 306 -19.71 13.94 1.94
CA THR A 306 -18.81 12.81 1.69
C THR A 306 -19.63 11.54 1.58
N PRO A 307 -19.30 10.58 0.71
CA PRO A 307 -19.99 9.29 0.65
C PRO A 307 -19.80 8.51 1.96
N PHE A 308 -20.89 8.18 2.64
CA PHE A 308 -20.91 7.34 3.82
C PHE A 308 -21.48 5.97 3.52
N MET A 309 -20.86 4.96 4.03
CA MET A 309 -21.36 3.59 4.13
C MET A 309 -22.23 3.48 5.38
N ILE A 310 -23.44 2.95 5.21
CA ILE A 310 -24.44 2.91 6.30
C ILE A 310 -24.88 1.47 6.55
N ASP A 311 -24.82 1.04 7.82
CA ASP A 311 -25.43 -0.19 8.29
C ASP A 311 -26.32 0.13 9.50
N ASN A 312 -27.64 0.01 9.31
CA ASN A 312 -28.61 0.40 10.31
C ASN A 312 -28.61 -0.47 11.57
N GLU A 313 -28.06 -1.69 11.48
CA GLU A 313 -27.99 -2.61 12.60
C GLU A 313 -26.84 -3.60 12.41
N ARG A 314 -25.75 -3.37 13.15
CA ARG A 314 -24.55 -4.20 13.13
C ARG A 314 -24.17 -4.57 14.56
N GLU A 315 -23.85 -5.85 14.79
CA GLU A 315 -23.18 -6.27 16.00
C GLU A 315 -21.72 -5.83 15.93
N VAL A 316 -21.28 -5.02 16.91
CA VAL A 316 -19.93 -4.47 16.96
C VAL A 316 -19.40 -4.52 18.38
N ARG A 317 -18.08 -4.42 18.54
CA ARG A 317 -17.46 -4.03 19.80
C ARG A 317 -17.21 -2.52 19.73
N ALA A 318 -17.69 -1.78 20.71
CA ALA A 318 -17.58 -0.32 20.69
C ALA A 318 -17.58 0.30 22.10
N LEU A 319 -17.08 1.52 22.19
CA LEU A 319 -17.27 2.44 23.31
C LEU A 319 -18.03 3.66 22.78
N ALA A 320 -19.18 3.96 23.35
CA ALA A 320 -19.91 5.18 23.09
C ALA A 320 -19.91 6.03 24.36
N SER A 321 -19.14 7.09 24.41
CA SER A 321 -19.03 7.98 25.57
C SER A 321 -19.18 9.46 25.18
N PRO A 322 -19.42 10.37 26.13
CA PRO A 322 -19.51 11.79 25.81
C PRO A 322 -18.26 12.37 25.14
N GLY A 323 -17.08 11.89 25.51
CA GLY A 323 -15.80 12.45 25.04
C GLY A 323 -15.14 11.70 23.89
N LEU A 324 -15.47 10.42 23.69
CA LEU A 324 -14.78 9.56 22.75
C LEU A 324 -15.68 8.42 22.29
N ASP A 325 -15.80 8.22 21.01
CA ASP A 325 -16.34 6.98 20.44
C ASP A 325 -15.20 6.10 19.93
N ILE A 326 -15.29 4.79 20.21
CA ILE A 326 -14.40 3.77 19.64
C ILE A 326 -15.27 2.72 18.97
N LEU A 327 -14.99 2.44 17.70
CA LEU A 327 -15.70 1.44 16.91
C LEU A 327 -14.72 0.40 16.38
N PHE A 328 -15.04 -0.87 16.54
CA PHE A 328 -14.31 -1.98 15.97
C PHE A 328 -15.11 -2.60 14.84
N LEU A 329 -14.49 -2.71 13.68
CA LEU A 329 -15.02 -3.45 12.55
C LEU A 329 -14.09 -4.61 12.21
N SER A 330 -14.59 -5.82 12.39
CA SER A 330 -13.82 -7.04 12.10
C SER A 330 -13.86 -7.39 10.63
N THR A 331 -12.77 -7.95 10.13
CA THR A 331 -12.68 -8.56 8.80
C THR A 331 -13.18 -10.01 8.81
N ALA A 332 -13.40 -10.57 7.62
CA ALA A 332 -13.83 -11.95 7.46
C ALA A 332 -12.92 -12.93 8.20
N GLY A 333 -13.52 -13.84 8.96
CA GLY A 333 -12.80 -14.77 9.83
C GLY A 333 -12.18 -14.16 11.07
N GLY A 334 -12.47 -12.90 11.41
CA GLY A 334 -11.93 -12.24 12.62
C GLY A 334 -10.41 -12.00 12.57
N GLN A 335 -9.85 -11.98 11.36
CA GLN A 335 -8.40 -11.92 11.16
C GLN A 335 -7.80 -10.57 11.54
N LEU A 336 -8.52 -9.50 11.25
CA LEU A 336 -8.14 -8.13 11.59
C LEU A 336 -9.34 -7.40 12.20
N GLU A 337 -9.02 -6.40 12.98
CA GLU A 337 -9.96 -5.39 13.43
C GLU A 337 -9.51 -4.01 12.94
N THR A 338 -10.39 -3.27 12.29
CA THR A 338 -10.19 -1.84 12.06
C THR A 338 -10.85 -1.09 13.21
N ILE A 339 -10.06 -0.30 13.90
CA ILE A 339 -10.46 0.43 15.10
C ILE A 339 -10.48 1.91 14.76
N PHE A 340 -11.62 2.54 14.96
CA PHE A 340 -11.82 3.98 14.77
C PHE A 340 -11.98 4.64 16.14
N MET A 341 -11.22 5.70 16.39
CA MET A 341 -11.29 6.50 17.61
C MET A 341 -11.67 7.93 17.24
N VAL A 342 -12.84 8.39 17.68
CA VAL A 342 -13.43 9.67 17.30
C VAL A 342 -13.53 10.55 18.54
N PRO A 343 -12.59 11.48 18.77
CA PRO A 343 -12.68 12.44 19.86
C PRO A 343 -13.84 13.41 19.62
N LYS A 344 -14.60 13.74 20.67
CA LYS A 344 -15.79 14.60 20.60
C LYS A 344 -15.65 15.93 21.35
N LEU A 345 -14.81 15.96 22.38
CA LEU A 345 -14.61 17.12 23.25
C LEU A 345 -13.25 17.82 23.04
N GLU A 346 -12.38 17.22 22.23
CA GLU A 346 -11.08 17.78 21.90
C GLU A 346 -10.78 17.60 20.41
N SER A 347 -9.85 18.37 19.88
CA SER A 347 -9.40 18.21 18.51
C SER A 347 -8.68 16.86 18.31
N LEU A 348 -8.71 16.32 17.08
CA LEU A 348 -7.96 15.11 16.76
C LEU A 348 -6.46 15.28 17.08
N LEU A 349 -5.88 16.43 16.82
CA LEU A 349 -4.48 16.73 17.12
C LEU A 349 -4.16 16.64 18.61
N SER A 350 -5.02 17.21 19.47
CA SER A 350 -4.89 17.11 20.93
C SER A 350 -4.98 15.67 21.40
N PHE A 351 -5.98 14.94 20.90
CA PHE A 351 -6.17 13.52 21.17
C PHE A 351 -4.94 12.70 20.75
N GLU A 352 -4.44 12.90 19.54
CA GLU A 352 -3.26 12.19 19.02
C GLU A 352 -2.02 12.47 19.87
N LYS A 353 -1.79 13.73 20.30
CA LYS A 353 -0.68 14.09 21.21
C LYS A 353 -0.80 13.37 22.57
N SER A 354 -1.98 13.03 23.01
CA SER A 354 -2.22 12.32 24.28
C SER A 354 -2.07 10.80 24.17
N LEU A 355 -2.05 10.22 22.96
CA LEU A 355 -1.96 8.78 22.76
C LEU A 355 -0.57 8.24 23.13
N SER A 356 -0.54 7.12 23.79
CA SER A 356 0.62 6.23 23.95
C SER A 356 0.15 4.79 23.74
N ALA A 357 1.07 3.85 23.56
CA ALA A 357 0.70 2.44 23.44
C ALA A 357 -0.12 1.97 24.65
N ALA A 358 0.28 2.36 25.86
CA ALA A 358 -0.45 2.03 27.09
C ALA A 358 -1.87 2.63 27.12
N ARG A 359 -2.01 3.92 26.76
CA ARG A 359 -3.32 4.57 26.70
C ARG A 359 -4.22 3.94 25.65
N ILE A 360 -3.71 3.64 24.47
CA ILE A 360 -4.47 2.94 23.43
C ILE A 360 -4.95 1.60 23.97
N THR A 361 -4.06 0.78 24.52
CA THR A 361 -4.43 -0.53 25.07
C THR A 361 -5.51 -0.43 26.15
N GLU A 362 -5.45 0.57 27.02
CA GLU A 362 -6.46 0.80 28.06
C GLU A 362 -7.81 1.21 27.46
N LEU A 363 -7.81 2.08 26.46
CA LEU A 363 -9.02 2.49 25.74
C LEU A 363 -9.67 1.31 25.00
N LEU A 364 -8.89 0.43 24.40
CA LEU A 364 -9.41 -0.76 23.71
C LEU A 364 -10.14 -1.72 24.63
N LYS A 365 -9.74 -1.82 25.91
CA LYS A 365 -10.39 -2.67 26.92
C LYS A 365 -11.77 -2.18 27.33
N GLN A 366 -12.06 -0.89 27.16
CA GLN A 366 -13.34 -0.29 27.55
C GLN A 366 -14.46 -0.56 26.53
N ALA A 367 -14.13 -1.03 25.32
CA ALA A 367 -15.11 -1.34 24.31
C ALA A 367 -15.84 -2.65 24.63
N VAL A 368 -17.15 -2.64 24.52
CA VAL A 368 -18.04 -3.78 24.81
C VAL A 368 -18.87 -4.18 23.60
N PRO A 369 -19.33 -5.43 23.50
CA PRO A 369 -20.27 -5.84 22.45
C PRO A 369 -21.57 -5.03 22.53
N MET A 370 -22.04 -4.51 21.40
CA MET A 370 -23.31 -3.79 21.30
C MET A 370 -23.86 -3.82 19.87
N ARG A 371 -25.16 -3.52 19.75
CA ARG A 371 -25.80 -3.26 18.46
C ARG A 371 -25.67 -1.78 18.11
N ALA A 372 -25.18 -1.50 16.92
CA ALA A 372 -24.98 -0.13 16.46
C ALA A 372 -25.55 0.12 15.06
N LEU A 373 -26.08 1.34 14.87
CA LEU A 373 -26.17 1.96 13.57
C LEU A 373 -24.80 2.56 13.28
N VAL A 374 -24.17 2.12 12.19
CA VAL A 374 -22.82 2.55 11.82
C VAL A 374 -22.88 3.43 10.59
N GLU A 375 -22.34 4.65 10.70
CA GLU A 375 -22.12 5.56 9.59
C GLU A 375 -20.61 5.83 9.49
N LEU A 376 -19.97 5.30 8.44
CA LEU A 376 -18.53 5.37 8.21
C LEU A 376 -18.24 5.97 6.83
N PRO A 377 -17.43 7.04 6.70
CA PRO A 377 -17.10 7.58 5.39
C PRO A 377 -16.23 6.61 4.59
N ARG A 378 -16.38 6.58 3.27
CA ARG A 378 -15.35 6.04 2.39
C ARG A 378 -14.14 6.94 2.43
N TYR A 379 -12.94 6.37 2.47
CA TYR A 379 -11.73 7.18 2.39
C TYR A 379 -10.57 6.41 1.77
N THR A 380 -9.61 7.17 1.29
CA THR A 380 -8.28 6.69 0.91
C THR A 380 -7.27 7.58 1.60
N VAL A 381 -6.31 6.97 2.28
CA VAL A 381 -5.20 7.69 2.89
C VAL A 381 -3.90 7.08 2.43
N GLU A 382 -3.01 7.93 1.95
CA GLU A 382 -1.69 7.56 1.50
C GLU A 382 -0.66 8.49 2.13
N SER A 383 0.48 7.92 2.53
CA SER A 383 1.64 8.68 2.99
C SER A 383 2.92 8.13 2.39
N SER A 384 3.81 9.03 2.05
CA SER A 384 5.19 8.74 1.67
C SER A 384 6.11 9.62 2.51
N THR A 385 7.06 9.02 3.21
CA THR A 385 7.93 9.77 4.11
C THR A 385 9.34 9.20 4.12
N SER A 386 10.34 10.11 4.20
CA SER A 386 11.72 9.81 4.57
C SER A 386 11.81 9.70 6.09
N LEU A 387 12.47 8.68 6.58
CA LEU A 387 12.61 8.43 8.00
C LEU A 387 13.92 8.98 8.57
N LYS A 388 14.83 9.48 7.73
CA LYS A 388 16.17 9.93 8.13
C LYS A 388 16.13 10.97 9.25
N ALA A 389 15.35 12.05 9.08
CA ALA A 389 15.25 13.10 10.08
C ALA A 389 14.67 12.56 11.40
N PHE A 390 13.56 11.84 11.33
CA PHE A 390 12.89 11.23 12.47
C PHE A 390 13.81 10.30 13.28
N LEU A 391 14.54 9.42 12.61
CA LEU A 391 15.44 8.48 13.27
C LEU A 391 16.69 9.16 13.85
N ARG A 392 17.21 10.21 13.18
CA ARG A 392 18.32 11.02 13.69
C ARG A 392 17.99 11.70 15.01
N GLU A 393 16.81 12.31 15.09
CA GLU A 393 16.33 12.97 16.31
C GLU A 393 16.14 12.01 17.48
N ARG A 394 15.97 10.69 17.18
CA ARG A 394 15.77 9.63 18.17
C ARG A 394 17.04 8.88 18.55
N GLY A 395 18.19 9.36 18.14
CA GLY A 395 19.50 8.81 18.55
C GLY A 395 20.22 7.97 17.48
N ALA A 396 19.56 7.66 16.34
CA ALA A 396 20.17 6.88 15.26
C ALA A 396 21.00 7.75 14.28
N SER A 397 21.52 8.90 14.69
CA SER A 397 22.22 9.82 13.78
C SER A 397 23.46 9.19 13.14
N LYS A 398 24.21 8.36 13.89
CA LYS A 398 25.45 7.73 13.43
C LYS A 398 25.25 6.80 12.23
N MET A 399 24.09 6.15 12.09
CA MET A 399 23.85 5.23 10.98
C MET A 399 23.80 5.93 9.62
N PHE A 400 23.65 7.26 9.58
CA PHE A 400 23.50 8.08 8.40
C PHE A 400 24.74 8.90 8.05
N ASP A 401 25.87 8.68 8.68
CA ASP A 401 27.12 9.40 8.44
C ASP A 401 28.35 8.46 8.50
N ASP A 402 29.54 9.02 8.38
CA ASP A 402 30.82 8.33 8.34
C ASP A 402 31.19 7.60 9.65
N ARG A 403 30.46 7.84 10.73
CA ARG A 403 30.63 7.15 12.02
C ARG A 403 29.82 5.86 12.11
N ALA A 404 29.10 5.52 11.05
CA ALA A 404 28.30 4.31 10.99
C ALA A 404 29.19 3.06 11.07
N ASN A 405 28.76 2.09 11.86
CA ASN A 405 29.43 0.80 11.96
C ASN A 405 28.49 -0.31 11.51
N PHE A 406 28.58 -0.65 10.22
CA PHE A 406 27.87 -1.77 9.59
C PHE A 406 28.83 -2.89 9.17
N LYS A 407 29.92 -3.08 9.93
CA LYS A 407 30.87 -4.18 9.70
C LYS A 407 30.26 -5.57 9.84
N GLY A 408 29.05 -5.70 10.37
CA GLY A 408 28.26 -6.92 10.28
C GLY A 408 27.75 -7.24 8.88
N ILE A 409 27.61 -6.22 7.99
CA ILE A 409 27.19 -6.40 6.59
C ILE A 409 28.39 -6.78 5.72
N THR A 410 29.47 -5.99 5.72
CA THR A 410 30.70 -6.23 4.93
C THR A 410 31.90 -5.59 5.60
N ASP A 411 33.09 -6.10 5.31
CA ASP A 411 34.37 -5.50 5.70
C ASP A 411 35.03 -4.68 4.59
N GLU A 412 34.51 -4.75 3.35
CA GLU A 412 35.13 -4.18 2.17
C GLU A 412 35.16 -2.65 2.18
N THR A 413 34.17 -2.02 2.78
CA THR A 413 34.05 -0.57 2.87
C THR A 413 33.27 -0.15 4.10
N ASP A 414 33.41 1.11 4.49
CA ASP A 414 32.55 1.71 5.49
C ASP A 414 31.20 2.05 4.85
N LEU A 415 30.13 1.52 5.45
CA LEU A 415 28.76 1.70 4.99
C LEU A 415 28.02 2.65 5.90
N CYS A 416 27.24 3.55 5.30
CA CYS A 416 26.18 4.29 5.99
C CYS A 416 24.88 4.17 5.20
N VAL A 417 23.76 4.35 5.88
CA VAL A 417 22.43 4.40 5.27
C VAL A 417 22.22 5.80 4.69
N ASP A 418 21.83 5.91 3.42
CA ASP A 418 21.49 7.22 2.85
C ASP A 418 20.14 7.69 3.37
N ASP A 419 19.08 6.90 3.19
CA ASP A 419 17.75 7.16 3.73
C ASP A 419 16.94 5.86 3.85
N ILE A 420 15.82 5.93 4.56
CA ILE A 420 14.83 4.85 4.68
C ILE A 420 13.50 5.43 4.20
N PHE A 421 12.92 4.81 3.16
CA PHE A 421 11.70 5.27 2.53
C PHE A 421 10.52 4.41 2.93
N HIS A 422 9.53 5.03 3.56
CA HIS A 422 8.29 4.36 3.94
C HIS A 422 7.11 4.92 3.15
N ARG A 423 6.32 4.02 2.55
CA ARG A 423 5.06 4.36 1.91
C ARG A 423 3.96 3.42 2.40
N ALA A 424 2.85 4.01 2.80
CA ALA A 424 1.67 3.32 3.28
C ALA A 424 0.42 3.81 2.55
N LEU A 425 -0.49 2.89 2.24
CA LEU A 425 -1.77 3.16 1.58
C LEU A 425 -2.86 2.33 2.25
N VAL A 426 -3.95 2.98 2.65
CA VAL A 426 -5.16 2.34 3.18
C VAL A 426 -6.37 2.90 2.45
N ARG A 427 -7.18 2.01 1.88
CA ARG A 427 -8.48 2.34 1.28
C ARG A 427 -9.58 1.60 2.02
N VAL A 428 -10.59 2.33 2.46
CA VAL A 428 -11.77 1.79 3.15
C VAL A 428 -13.00 1.98 2.27
N ARG A 429 -13.64 0.84 1.95
CA ARG A 429 -14.80 0.74 1.06
C ARG A 429 -15.85 -0.19 1.67
N GLU A 430 -17.01 -0.30 1.03
CA GLU A 430 -18.12 -1.15 1.47
C GLU A 430 -17.73 -2.62 1.63
N SER A 431 -16.89 -3.13 0.75
CA SER A 431 -16.43 -4.51 0.76
C SER A 431 -15.39 -4.80 1.84
N GLY A 432 -14.60 -3.80 2.27
CA GLY A 432 -13.50 -3.99 3.20
C GLY A 432 -12.39 -2.95 3.08
N ILE A 433 -11.22 -3.35 3.55
CA ILE A 433 -9.96 -2.66 3.33
C ILE A 433 -9.43 -3.13 1.98
N GLU A 434 -9.46 -2.28 0.96
CA GLU A 434 -9.10 -2.58 -0.45
C GLU A 434 -9.75 -3.84 -1.07
N ALA A 435 -10.82 -4.39 -0.48
CA ALA A 435 -11.45 -5.60 -0.97
C ALA A 435 -12.14 -5.38 -2.34
N ALA A 436 -11.84 -6.25 -3.31
CA ALA A 436 -12.61 -6.38 -4.55
C ALA A 436 -13.97 -7.02 -4.23
N ALA A 437 -15.03 -6.52 -4.89
CA ALA A 437 -16.44 -6.86 -4.75
C ALA A 437 -16.77 -8.16 -3.99
N ALA A 438 -17.32 -8.04 -2.78
CA ALA A 438 -18.00 -9.13 -2.09
C ALA A 438 -19.48 -9.07 -2.44
N THR A 439 -20.05 -10.19 -2.90
CA THR A 439 -21.50 -10.32 -3.13
C THR A 439 -22.18 -10.44 -1.76
N ALA A 440 -22.83 -9.38 -1.29
CA ALA A 440 -23.66 -9.45 -0.08
C ALA A 440 -24.97 -10.17 -0.42
N ALA A 441 -25.25 -11.29 0.21
CA ALA A 441 -26.58 -11.88 0.19
C ALA A 441 -27.51 -11.01 1.06
N PRO A 442 -28.69 -10.60 0.55
CA PRO A 442 -29.63 -9.84 1.37
C PRO A 442 -30.17 -10.73 2.49
N MET A 443 -29.89 -10.35 3.73
CA MET A 443 -30.44 -11.00 4.91
C MET A 443 -31.70 -10.23 5.34
N ILE A 444 -32.87 -10.86 5.24
CA ILE A 444 -34.11 -10.32 5.75
C ILE A 444 -34.09 -10.50 7.28
N ILE A 445 -34.02 -9.39 8.01
CA ILE A 445 -34.13 -9.40 9.47
C ILE A 445 -35.63 -9.37 9.81
N PRO A 446 -36.18 -10.35 10.54
CA PRO A 446 -37.54 -10.27 11.03
C PRO A 446 -37.66 -9.08 11.99
N ILE A 447 -38.66 -8.25 11.80
CA ILE A 447 -39.02 -7.17 12.73
C ILE A 447 -39.52 -7.86 14.01
N SER A 448 -38.65 -8.03 15.00
CA SER A 448 -39.04 -8.48 16.32
C SER A 448 -39.31 -7.25 17.21
N GLY A 449 -40.58 -7.06 17.55
CA GLY A 449 -40.99 -6.00 18.46
C GLY A 449 -40.27 -6.04 19.81
N GLY A 450 -39.89 -4.87 20.34
CA GLY A 450 -39.49 -4.69 21.72
C GLY A 450 -37.97 -4.60 22.02
N ARG A 451 -37.08 -4.65 21.00
CA ARG A 451 -35.64 -4.39 21.24
C ARG A 451 -35.35 -2.89 21.29
N PRO A 452 -34.50 -2.41 22.24
CA PRO A 452 -34.08 -1.02 22.24
C PRO A 452 -33.40 -0.64 20.90
N PRO A 453 -33.51 0.62 20.44
CA PRO A 453 -32.88 1.08 19.23
C PRO A 453 -31.34 0.88 19.32
N PRO A 454 -30.66 0.62 18.17
CA PRO A 454 -29.21 0.48 18.15
C PRO A 454 -28.52 1.80 18.54
N THR A 455 -27.36 1.69 19.20
CA THR A 455 -26.52 2.85 19.49
C THR A 455 -26.01 3.45 18.19
N VAL A 456 -26.04 4.78 18.05
CA VAL A 456 -25.54 5.45 16.84
C VAL A 456 -24.02 5.66 16.96
N MET A 457 -23.28 5.03 16.05
CA MET A 457 -21.84 5.16 15.90
C MET A 457 -21.55 5.90 14.58
N ARG A 458 -21.35 7.21 14.68
CA ARG A 458 -21.20 8.10 13.53
C ARG A 458 -19.78 8.63 13.46
N ILE A 459 -19.01 8.22 12.42
CA ILE A 459 -17.64 8.65 12.19
C ILE A 459 -17.66 9.84 11.23
N ASN A 460 -18.18 10.99 11.69
CA ASN A 460 -18.45 12.16 10.84
C ASN A 460 -17.60 13.41 11.14
N ARG A 461 -16.47 13.22 11.81
CA ARG A 461 -15.46 14.25 12.12
C ARG A 461 -14.07 13.64 12.11
N PRO A 462 -12.98 14.44 12.18
CA PRO A 462 -11.62 13.91 12.19
C PRO A 462 -11.42 12.81 13.22
N PHE A 463 -10.78 11.73 12.79
CA PHE A 463 -10.62 10.53 13.60
C PHE A 463 -9.24 9.90 13.43
N PHE A 464 -8.79 9.21 14.48
CA PHE A 464 -7.67 8.27 14.43
C PHE A 464 -8.21 6.89 14.05
N PHE A 465 -7.42 6.13 13.28
CA PHE A 465 -7.75 4.72 13.01
C PHE A 465 -6.52 3.83 13.12
N MET A 466 -6.78 2.55 13.37
CA MET A 466 -5.75 1.53 13.46
C MET A 466 -6.25 0.24 12.82
N ILE A 467 -5.38 -0.45 12.08
CA ILE A 467 -5.60 -1.82 11.61
C ILE A 467 -4.80 -2.75 12.52
N TRP A 468 -5.51 -3.60 13.21
CA TRP A 468 -5.03 -4.38 14.35
C TRP A 468 -5.12 -5.88 14.09
N GLU A 469 -4.04 -6.61 14.35
CA GLU A 469 -4.04 -8.08 14.37
C GLU A 469 -4.17 -8.54 15.84
N PRO A 470 -5.34 -9.12 16.23
CA PRO A 470 -5.64 -9.33 17.65
C PRO A 470 -4.84 -10.45 18.32
N ASN A 471 -4.37 -11.47 17.57
CA ASN A 471 -3.65 -12.60 18.16
C ASN A 471 -2.23 -12.21 18.61
N SER A 472 -1.53 -11.40 17.82
CA SER A 472 -0.19 -10.90 18.15
C SER A 472 -0.22 -9.55 18.86
N GLU A 473 -1.39 -8.93 19.00
CA GLU A 473 -1.55 -7.57 19.49
C GLU A 473 -0.71 -6.56 18.69
N THR A 474 -0.68 -6.74 17.36
CA THR A 474 0.15 -5.93 16.45
C THR A 474 -0.70 -4.91 15.70
N ALA A 475 -0.34 -3.62 15.80
CA ALA A 475 -0.85 -2.57 14.93
C ALA A 475 -0.11 -2.63 13.59
N LEU A 476 -0.79 -3.05 12.54
CA LEU A 476 -0.22 -3.09 11.18
C LEU A 476 -0.17 -1.70 10.56
N PHE A 477 -1.22 -0.91 10.78
CA PHE A 477 -1.28 0.50 10.40
C PHE A 477 -1.86 1.33 11.53
N VAL A 478 -1.38 2.54 11.64
CA VAL A 478 -2.02 3.62 12.37
C VAL A 478 -2.15 4.83 11.47
N GLY A 479 -3.23 5.58 11.61
CA GLY A 479 -3.46 6.73 10.76
C GLY A 479 -4.49 7.70 11.31
N ARG A 480 -4.61 8.81 10.63
CA ARG A 480 -5.64 9.82 10.87
C ARG A 480 -6.33 10.23 9.59
N VAL A 481 -7.61 10.51 9.67
CA VAL A 481 -8.40 11.10 8.61
C VAL A 481 -8.94 12.43 9.11
N VAL A 482 -8.51 13.50 8.46
CA VAL A 482 -8.97 14.87 8.73
C VAL A 482 -10.03 15.28 7.71
N ASP A 483 -9.88 14.81 6.48
CA ASP A 483 -10.81 15.02 5.38
C ASP A 483 -10.87 13.74 4.52
N PRO A 484 -11.99 12.98 4.56
CA PRO A 484 -12.12 11.73 3.80
C PRO A 484 -12.34 11.94 2.30
N SER A 485 -12.52 13.16 1.84
CA SER A 485 -12.73 13.47 0.41
C SER A 485 -11.44 13.67 -0.39
N ASN A 486 -10.29 13.66 0.28
CA ASN A 486 -8.97 13.84 -0.33
C ASN A 486 -8.31 12.50 -0.64
#